data_61f97b4dc41bf6d5b5b6eda15e86597d
#
_entry.id   61f97b4dc41bf6d5b5b6eda15e86597d
#
_cell.length_a   1.000
_cell.length_b   1.000
_cell.length_c   1.000
_cell.angle_alpha   90.00
_cell.angle_beta   90.00
_cell.angle_gamma   90.00
#
_symmetry.space_group_name_H-M   'P 1'
#
loop_
_entity.id
_entity.type
_entity.pdbx_description
1 polymer ?
#
loop_
_entity_poly.entity_id
_entity_poly.type
_entity_poly.pdbx_seq_one_letter_code
_entity_poly.pdbx_strand_id
1 'polypeptide(L)'
;MTSMNQVSTTRATAVSASSAPSLGMLHRQASVTEAVGVTPKFAPALNEDEAVGQARLLKALADPTRLRILSLLSRYEGEVCVFEIVESFTLEQPTISHHLRILRDAGLVDCRKKGLWAYYYVRRDALNRALEVINGLA
;
A
#
# COMPACT_ATOMS: atom_id res chain seq x y z
N MET A 1 71.67 5.54 -26.72
CA MET A 1 71.36 4.82 -27.98
C MET A 1 69.91 4.46 -27.92
N THR A 2 69.14 5.20 -28.63
CA THR A 2 68.34 4.80 -29.78
C THR A 2 67.21 3.80 -29.37
N SER A 3 65.96 3.99 -29.52
CA SER A 3 65.13 4.55 -30.60
C SER A 3 63.70 4.42 -30.14
N MET A 4 62.96 5.48 -30.19
CA MET A 4 61.80 5.65 -31.04
C MET A 4 61.00 4.38 -31.38
N ASN A 5 59.77 4.29 -30.94
CA ASN A 5 58.69 4.27 -31.93
C ASN A 5 57.36 4.70 -31.38
N GLN A 6 56.81 5.66 -32.03
CA GLN A 6 55.43 6.02 -32.02
C GLN A 6 54.59 4.92 -32.67
N VAL A 7 53.38 4.72 -32.24
CA VAL A 7 52.24 4.47 -33.12
C VAL A 7 51.00 4.82 -32.32
N SER A 8 50.40 5.95 -32.65
CA SER A 8 49.17 6.06 -33.41
C SER A 8 47.89 5.62 -32.69
N THR A 9 47.24 6.61 -32.13
CA THR A 9 45.86 6.94 -32.47
C THR A 9 45.00 5.77 -32.94
N THR A 10 44.10 5.33 -32.07
CA THR A 10 42.83 4.88 -32.55
C THR A 10 41.74 5.51 -31.72
N ARG A 11 41.10 6.40 -32.35
CA ARG A 11 39.87 7.12 -32.08
C ARG A 11 38.77 6.11 -31.81
N ALA A 12 38.44 5.89 -30.56
CA ALA A 12 37.20 5.24 -30.21
C ALA A 12 36.10 6.28 -30.28
N THR A 13 35.39 6.26 -31.35
CA THR A 13 34.11 6.94 -31.51
C THR A 13 33.18 6.50 -30.38
N ALA A 14 32.87 7.44 -29.51
CA ALA A 14 31.80 7.32 -28.58
C ALA A 14 30.51 7.10 -29.39
N VAL A 15 30.04 5.88 -29.40
CA VAL A 15 28.66 5.61 -29.82
C VAL A 15 27.80 6.15 -28.71
N SER A 16 27.22 7.29 -28.98
CA SER A 16 26.10 7.83 -28.21
C SER A 16 25.08 6.73 -28.07
N ALA A 17 24.99 6.16 -26.88
CA ALA A 17 23.84 5.35 -26.53
C ALA A 17 22.65 6.30 -26.49
N SER A 18 21.90 6.30 -27.54
CA SER A 18 20.56 6.86 -27.58
C SER A 18 19.79 6.24 -26.42
N SER A 19 19.55 7.02 -25.40
CA SER A 19 18.62 6.67 -24.33
C SER A 19 17.27 6.47 -24.98
N ALA A 20 16.86 5.23 -25.11
CA ALA A 20 15.47 4.94 -25.44
C ALA A 20 14.61 5.61 -24.38
N PRO A 21 13.58 6.38 -24.77
CA PRO A 21 12.65 6.91 -23.81
C PRO A 21 12.00 5.74 -23.11
N SER A 22 12.13 5.71 -21.77
CA SER A 22 11.41 4.77 -20.97
C SER A 22 9.93 4.94 -21.28
N LEU A 23 9.32 3.93 -21.84
CA LEU A 23 7.87 3.77 -21.98
C LEU A 23 7.25 3.52 -20.61
N GLY A 24 7.55 4.42 -19.68
CA GLY A 24 6.79 4.67 -18.47
C GLY A 24 5.65 5.62 -18.77
N MET A 25 4.95 5.34 -19.80
CA MET A 25 3.75 6.06 -20.20
C MET A 25 2.56 5.45 -19.47
N LEU A 26 2.17 6.13 -18.38
CA LEU A 26 1.09 7.05 -18.59
C LEU A 26 -0.03 6.50 -19.48
N HIS A 27 -0.73 5.52 -18.97
CA HIS A 27 -2.14 5.45 -19.26
C HIS A 27 -2.85 6.52 -18.42
N ARG A 28 -2.62 7.79 -18.78
CA ARG A 28 -3.69 8.75 -18.69
C ARG A 28 -4.71 8.28 -19.70
N GLN A 29 -5.63 7.47 -19.27
CA GLN A 29 -6.91 7.40 -19.92
C GLN A 29 -7.53 8.77 -19.68
N ALA A 30 -7.30 9.66 -20.63
CA ALA A 30 -8.20 10.79 -20.80
C ALA A 30 -9.58 10.18 -20.89
N SER A 31 -10.41 10.44 -19.91
CA SER A 31 -11.77 9.91 -19.93
C SER A 31 -12.38 10.35 -21.25
N VAL A 32 -13.04 9.44 -21.95
CA VAL A 32 -13.70 9.69 -23.23
C VAL A 32 -14.62 10.93 -23.16
N THR A 33 -15.01 11.31 -21.97
CA THR A 33 -15.82 12.50 -21.62
C THR A 33 -15.11 13.83 -21.89
N GLU A 34 -13.78 13.91 -21.76
CA GLU A 34 -13.04 15.16 -22.05
C GLU A 34 -12.95 15.45 -23.55
N ALA A 35 -12.93 14.40 -24.38
CA ALA A 35 -12.82 14.54 -25.84
C ALA A 35 -14.11 15.02 -26.53
N VAL A 36 -15.27 14.93 -25.89
CA VAL A 36 -16.59 15.23 -26.47
C VAL A 36 -17.29 16.43 -25.84
N GLY A 37 -16.72 17.02 -24.78
CA GLY A 37 -17.31 18.20 -24.11
C GLY A 37 -18.68 17.95 -23.47
N VAL A 38 -19.06 16.68 -23.28
CA VAL A 38 -20.32 16.29 -22.62
C VAL A 38 -20.03 16.05 -21.15
N THR A 39 -20.46 16.94 -20.30
CA THR A 39 -20.48 16.70 -18.86
C THR A 39 -21.56 15.66 -18.56
N PRO A 40 -21.21 14.52 -17.94
CA PRO A 40 -22.20 13.53 -17.59
C PRO A 40 -23.22 14.13 -16.61
N LYS A 41 -24.50 13.87 -16.84
CA LYS A 41 -25.58 14.33 -15.98
C LYS A 41 -25.46 13.79 -14.54
N PHE A 42 -24.81 12.65 -14.40
CA PHE A 42 -24.52 11.98 -13.14
C PHE A 42 -23.04 11.62 -13.10
N ALA A 43 -22.28 12.30 -12.27
CA ALA A 43 -20.87 11.97 -12.01
C ALA A 43 -20.77 11.28 -10.64
N PRO A 44 -19.89 10.26 -10.49
CA PRO A 44 -19.59 9.70 -9.17
C PRO A 44 -19.07 10.78 -8.24
N ALA A 45 -19.51 10.76 -6.98
CA ALA A 45 -19.03 11.69 -5.96
C ALA A 45 -17.58 11.44 -5.56
N LEU A 46 -17.11 10.20 -5.71
CA LEU A 46 -15.73 9.78 -5.46
C LEU A 46 -14.94 9.80 -6.76
N ASN A 47 -13.77 10.38 -6.75
CA ASN A 47 -12.81 10.19 -7.82
C ASN A 47 -12.16 8.79 -7.75
N GLU A 48 -11.44 8.39 -8.79
CA GLU A 48 -10.89 7.04 -8.91
C GLU A 48 -9.86 6.73 -7.82
N ASP A 49 -8.96 7.66 -7.50
CA ASP A 49 -7.93 7.47 -6.48
C ASP A 49 -8.54 7.35 -5.07
N GLU A 50 -9.55 8.17 -4.77
CA GLU A 50 -10.31 8.06 -3.52
C GLU A 50 -11.01 6.70 -3.42
N ALA A 51 -11.68 6.28 -4.48
CA ALA A 51 -12.37 5.00 -4.52
C ALA A 51 -11.41 3.82 -4.31
N VAL A 52 -10.23 3.83 -4.94
CA VAL A 52 -9.18 2.81 -4.76
C VAL A 52 -8.68 2.78 -3.32
N GLY A 53 -8.40 3.94 -2.72
CA GLY A 53 -7.95 4.04 -1.34
C GLY A 53 -8.98 3.52 -0.34
N GLN A 54 -10.24 3.91 -0.53
CA GLN A 54 -11.37 3.45 0.29
C GLN A 54 -11.64 1.96 0.13
N ALA A 55 -11.61 1.45 -1.10
CA ALA A 55 -11.78 0.03 -1.38
C ALA A 55 -10.70 -0.82 -0.72
N ARG A 56 -9.45 -0.36 -0.69
CA ARG A 56 -8.35 -1.04 0.00
C ARG A 56 -8.61 -1.17 1.51
N LEU A 57 -9.08 -0.10 2.13
CA LEU A 57 -9.43 -0.07 3.55
C LEU A 57 -10.57 -1.05 3.87
N LEU A 58 -11.66 -0.99 3.11
CA LEU A 58 -12.82 -1.88 3.28
C LEU A 58 -12.46 -3.35 3.00
N LYS A 59 -11.63 -3.61 1.99
CA LYS A 59 -11.15 -4.95 1.68
C LYS A 59 -10.31 -5.55 2.81
N ALA A 60 -9.54 -4.74 3.53
CA ALA A 60 -8.80 -5.21 4.70
C ALA A 60 -9.74 -5.61 5.85
N LEU A 61 -10.92 -5.00 5.97
CA LEU A 61 -11.95 -5.35 6.94
C LEU A 61 -12.78 -6.59 6.54
N ALA A 62 -12.90 -6.87 5.25
CA ALA A 62 -13.76 -7.93 4.71
C ALA A 62 -13.17 -9.34 4.88
N ASP A 63 -12.85 -9.70 6.12
CA ASP A 63 -12.38 -11.05 6.50
C ASP A 63 -12.74 -11.32 7.97
N PRO A 64 -13.33 -12.48 8.30
CA PRO A 64 -13.81 -12.77 9.65
C PRO A 64 -12.69 -12.80 10.69
N THR A 65 -11.51 -13.30 10.35
CA THR A 65 -10.37 -13.36 11.27
C THR A 65 -9.86 -11.96 11.58
N ARG A 66 -9.74 -11.11 10.56
CA ARG A 66 -9.32 -9.72 10.74
C ARG A 66 -10.31 -8.90 11.58
N LEU A 67 -11.60 -9.09 11.38
CA LEU A 67 -12.62 -8.45 12.23
C LEU A 67 -12.51 -8.92 13.69
N ARG A 68 -12.26 -10.20 13.92
CA ARG A 68 -12.07 -10.74 15.27
C ARG A 68 -10.79 -10.21 15.93
N ILE A 69 -9.69 -10.07 15.18
CA ILE A 69 -8.45 -9.46 15.68
C ILE A 69 -8.70 -8.00 16.06
N LEU A 70 -9.35 -7.23 15.20
CA LEU A 70 -9.69 -5.82 15.50
C LEU A 70 -10.61 -5.72 16.71
N SER A 71 -11.62 -6.58 16.83
CA SER A 71 -12.51 -6.63 18.00
C SER A 71 -11.76 -6.93 19.29
N LEU A 72 -10.81 -7.87 19.23
CA LEU A 72 -9.94 -8.17 20.38
C LEU A 72 -9.12 -6.94 20.77
N LEU A 73 -8.35 -6.38 19.83
CA LEU A 73 -7.49 -5.22 20.08
C LEU A 73 -8.27 -3.97 20.54
N SER A 74 -9.51 -3.79 20.06
CA SER A 74 -10.34 -2.64 20.42
C SER A 74 -10.85 -2.67 21.87
N ARG A 75 -10.90 -3.86 22.48
CA ARG A 75 -11.34 -4.04 23.86
C ARG A 75 -10.25 -3.70 24.89
N TYR A 76 -9.01 -3.70 24.45
CA TYR A 76 -7.88 -3.39 25.31
C TYR A 76 -7.50 -1.92 25.13
N GLU A 77 -7.40 -1.21 26.23
CA GLU A 77 -6.79 0.12 26.24
C GLU A 77 -5.27 -0.05 26.24
N GLY A 78 -4.65 0.18 25.06
CA GLY A 78 -3.22 0.07 24.90
C GLY A 78 -2.79 -0.95 23.85
N GLU A 79 -1.74 -1.66 24.15
CA GLU A 79 -1.06 -2.57 23.23
C GLU A 79 -1.18 -4.02 23.71
N VAL A 80 -1.42 -4.94 22.78
CA VAL A 80 -1.52 -6.39 23.04
C VAL A 80 -0.32 -7.09 22.42
N CYS A 81 0.34 -7.96 23.17
CA CYS A 81 1.45 -8.76 22.68
C CYS A 81 0.97 -9.72 21.58
N VAL A 82 1.77 -9.91 20.54
CA VAL A 82 1.45 -10.86 19.46
C VAL A 82 1.17 -12.28 19.99
N PHE A 83 1.86 -12.69 21.04
CA PHE A 83 1.66 -13.99 21.68
C PHE A 83 0.23 -14.12 22.25
N GLU A 84 -0.26 -13.11 22.95
CA GLU A 84 -1.62 -13.09 23.51
C GLU A 84 -2.68 -13.10 22.39
N ILE A 85 -2.38 -12.43 21.27
CA ILE A 85 -3.26 -12.50 20.10
C ILE A 85 -3.31 -13.92 19.56
N VAL A 86 -2.17 -14.57 19.38
CA VAL A 86 -2.10 -15.95 18.85
C VAL A 86 -2.84 -16.91 19.78
N GLU A 87 -2.67 -16.83 21.09
CA GLU A 87 -3.37 -17.68 22.08
C GLU A 87 -4.89 -17.50 22.06
N SER A 88 -5.37 -16.35 21.61
CA SER A 88 -6.82 -16.06 21.51
C SER A 88 -7.49 -16.70 20.30
N PHE A 89 -6.75 -17.37 19.43
CA PHE A 89 -7.24 -17.98 18.20
C PHE A 89 -6.82 -19.43 18.10
N THR A 90 -7.59 -20.23 17.36
CA THR A 90 -7.25 -21.61 16.97
C THR A 90 -6.42 -21.65 15.67
N LEU A 91 -5.68 -20.59 15.39
CA LEU A 91 -4.86 -20.41 14.19
C LEU A 91 -3.39 -20.36 14.57
N GLU A 92 -2.54 -20.83 13.67
CA GLU A 92 -1.10 -20.79 13.87
C GLU A 92 -0.56 -19.37 13.77
N GLN A 93 0.57 -19.11 14.45
CA GLN A 93 1.23 -17.81 14.48
C GLN A 93 1.51 -17.22 13.07
N PRO A 94 1.99 -17.97 12.05
CA PRO A 94 2.19 -17.42 10.72
C PRO A 94 0.91 -16.88 10.09
N THR A 95 -0.22 -17.55 10.32
CA THR A 95 -1.54 -17.11 9.82
C THR A 95 -1.99 -15.83 10.50
N ILE A 96 -1.90 -15.76 11.81
CA ILE A 96 -2.21 -14.53 12.57
C ILE A 96 -1.29 -13.38 12.14
N SER A 97 0.01 -13.63 12.01
CA SER A 97 0.98 -12.63 11.56
C SER A 97 0.66 -12.11 10.15
N HIS A 98 0.16 -12.97 9.26
CA HIS A 98 -0.29 -12.58 7.92
C HIS A 98 -1.50 -11.62 7.99
N HIS A 99 -2.52 -11.94 8.80
CA HIS A 99 -3.68 -11.06 9.00
C HIS A 99 -3.29 -9.72 9.63
N LEU A 100 -2.42 -9.72 10.63
CA LEU A 100 -1.90 -8.52 11.26
C LEU A 100 -1.13 -7.64 10.26
N ARG A 101 -0.36 -8.24 9.36
CA ARG A 101 0.33 -7.50 8.29
C ARG A 101 -0.65 -6.80 7.35
N ILE A 102 -1.71 -7.49 6.91
CA ILE A 102 -2.74 -6.90 6.04
C ILE A 102 -3.42 -5.72 6.75
N LEU A 103 -3.79 -5.88 8.02
CA LEU A 103 -4.39 -4.81 8.81
C LEU A 103 -3.44 -3.61 8.99
N ARG A 104 -2.16 -3.87 9.18
CA ARG A 104 -1.14 -2.82 9.30
C ARG A 104 -0.90 -2.10 7.97
N ASP A 105 -0.81 -2.82 6.87
CA ASP A 105 -0.63 -2.26 5.53
C ASP A 105 -1.83 -1.38 5.12
N ALA A 106 -3.01 -1.69 5.64
CA ALA A 106 -4.21 -0.85 5.49
C ALA A 106 -4.28 0.30 6.52
N GLY A 107 -3.35 0.39 7.45
CA GLY A 107 -3.31 1.43 8.48
C GLY A 107 -4.33 1.27 9.61
N LEU A 108 -5.00 0.12 9.73
CA LEU A 108 -6.01 -0.16 10.76
C LEU A 108 -5.41 -0.52 12.11
N VAL A 109 -4.25 -1.12 12.10
CA VAL A 109 -3.45 -1.40 13.29
C VAL A 109 -2.02 -0.92 13.09
N ASP A 110 -1.31 -0.75 14.19
CA ASP A 110 0.12 -0.51 14.17
C ASP A 110 0.80 -1.39 15.21
N CYS A 111 2.12 -1.49 15.17
CA CYS A 111 2.87 -2.28 16.15
C CYS A 111 4.10 -1.55 16.66
N ARG A 112 4.45 -1.83 17.92
CA ARG A 112 5.69 -1.41 18.55
C ARG A 112 6.49 -2.64 18.96
N LYS A 113 7.77 -2.64 18.66
CA LYS A 113 8.68 -3.67 19.16
C LYS A 113 9.23 -3.25 20.52
N LYS A 114 9.13 -4.18 21.47
CA LYS A 114 9.73 -4.05 22.81
C LYS A 114 10.60 -5.30 23.06
N GLY A 115 11.91 -5.17 22.89
CA GLY A 115 12.82 -6.31 22.91
C GLY A 115 12.53 -7.29 21.75
N LEU A 116 12.24 -8.55 22.07
CA LEU A 116 11.93 -9.62 21.11
C LEU A 116 10.44 -9.68 20.73
N TRP A 117 9.58 -8.88 21.39
CA TRP A 117 8.14 -8.97 21.26
C TRP A 117 7.56 -7.81 20.46
N ALA A 118 6.53 -8.12 19.68
CA ALA A 118 5.73 -7.13 18.95
C ALA A 118 4.40 -6.92 19.67
N TYR A 119 4.05 -5.66 19.92
CA TYR A 119 2.81 -5.25 20.56
C TYR A 119 1.96 -4.50 19.55
N TYR A 120 0.72 -4.93 19.35
CA TYR A 120 -0.20 -4.38 18.39
C TYR A 120 -1.29 -3.55 19.06
N TYR A 121 -1.72 -2.50 18.38
CA TYR A 121 -2.79 -1.62 18.83
C TYR A 121 -3.61 -1.12 17.64
N VAL A 122 -4.88 -0.79 17.90
CA VAL A 122 -5.81 -0.28 16.89
C VAL A 122 -5.54 1.19 16.62
N ARG A 123 -5.55 1.57 15.36
CA ARG A 123 -5.59 2.96 14.94
C ARG A 123 -7.04 3.41 14.80
N ARG A 124 -7.56 4.03 15.86
CA ARG A 124 -8.97 4.46 15.92
C ARG A 124 -9.34 5.49 14.85
N ASP A 125 -8.40 6.36 14.48
CA ASP A 125 -8.55 7.31 13.38
C ASP A 125 -8.82 6.62 12.03
N ALA A 126 -8.19 5.49 11.77
CA ALA A 126 -8.41 4.70 10.56
C ALA A 126 -9.76 3.98 10.56
N LEU A 127 -10.20 3.48 11.71
CA LEU A 127 -11.55 2.90 11.85
C LEU A 127 -12.64 3.95 11.64
N ASN A 128 -12.46 5.15 12.18
CA ASN A 128 -13.39 6.26 11.96
C ASN A 128 -13.50 6.62 10.49
N ARG A 129 -12.37 6.68 9.76
CA ARG A 129 -12.40 6.89 8.30
C ARG A 129 -13.18 5.79 7.57
N ALA A 130 -13.06 4.53 7.97
CA ALA A 130 -13.82 3.45 7.37
C ALA A 130 -15.34 3.63 7.59
N LEU A 131 -15.75 4.09 8.77
CA LEU A 131 -17.14 4.42 9.07
C LEU A 131 -17.63 5.61 8.23
N GLU A 132 -16.83 6.65 8.07
CA GLU A 132 -17.16 7.81 7.22
C GLU A 132 -17.39 7.41 5.77
N VAL A 133 -16.56 6.49 5.23
CA VAL A 133 -16.76 5.94 3.89
C VAL A 133 -18.12 5.27 3.75
N ILE A 134 -18.48 4.40 4.70
CA ILE A 134 -19.76 3.68 4.67
C ILE A 134 -20.91 4.65 4.82
N ASN A 135 -20.82 5.60 5.73
CA ASN A 135 -21.84 6.61 5.94
C ASN A 135 -22.03 7.53 4.72
N GLY A 136 -20.96 7.83 4.00
CA GLY A 136 -21.00 8.63 2.77
C GLY A 136 -21.65 7.92 1.57
N LEU A 137 -21.83 6.59 1.65
CA LEU A 137 -22.49 5.79 0.62
C LEU A 137 -23.98 5.56 0.91
N ALA A 138 -24.43 5.86 2.12
CA ALA A 138 -25.82 5.69 2.55
C ALA A 138 -26.61 6.99 2.42
#